data_d8305c2ba8c156fbf75b6482e37d2cc0
#
_entry.id   d8305c2ba8c156fbf75b6482e37d2cc0
#
_cell.length_a   1.000
_cell.length_b   1.000
_cell.length_c   1.000
_cell.angle_alpha   90.00
_cell.angle_beta   90.00
_cell.angle_gamma   90.00
#
_symmetry.space_group_name_H-M   'P 1'
#
loop_
_entity.id
_entity.type
_entity.pdbx_description
1 polymer ?
#
loop_
_entity_poly.entity_id
_entity_poly.type
_entity_poly.pdbx_seq_one_letter_code
_entity_poly.pdbx_strand_id
1 'polypeptide(L)' 'MGYLTLPRREGEDIRLTIDPGVDTEKLLAELLRDGITIHFGEFDGRQVAVSVEAPKSIKIMRAELLQ' A
#
# COMPACT_ATOMS: atom_id res chain seq x y z
N MET A 1 3.82 -0.82 -11.83
CA MET A 1 3.82 -0.38 -10.44
C MET A 1 2.41 -0.10 -9.98
N GLY A 2 2.04 -0.59 -8.80
CA GLY A 2 0.72 -0.33 -8.24
C GLY A 2 0.71 0.96 -7.45
N TYR A 3 -0.39 1.68 -7.53
CA TYR A 3 -0.54 2.95 -6.84
C TYR A 3 -1.98 3.09 -6.35
N LEU A 4 -2.14 3.47 -5.10
CA LEU A 4 -3.46 3.64 -4.52
C LEU A 4 -3.44 4.77 -3.50
N THR A 5 -4.44 5.64 -3.54
CA THR A 5 -4.61 6.70 -2.57
C THR A 5 -5.85 6.41 -1.74
N LEU A 6 -5.70 6.43 -0.42
CA LEU A 6 -6.79 6.16 0.51
C LEU A 6 -6.86 7.26 1.56
N PRO A 7 -8.07 7.80 1.85
CA PRO A 7 -8.22 8.63 3.04
C PRO A 7 -8.18 7.73 4.28
N ARG A 8 -7.38 8.11 5.27
CA ARG A 8 -7.26 7.35 6.52
C ARG A 8 -7.51 8.23 7.71
N ARG A 9 -8.22 7.68 8.68
CA ARG A 9 -8.51 8.32 9.96
C ARG A 9 -7.71 7.66 11.04
N GLU A 10 -7.61 8.33 12.18
CA GLU A 10 -6.96 7.76 13.34
C GLU A 10 -7.52 6.37 13.65
N GLY A 11 -6.62 5.42 13.88
CA GLY A 11 -6.99 4.05 14.18
C GLY A 11 -7.25 3.15 12.97
N GLU A 12 -7.28 3.71 11.76
CA GLU A 12 -7.46 2.92 10.55
C GLU A 12 -6.12 2.46 9.99
N ASP A 13 -6.11 1.29 9.38
CA ASP A 13 -4.90 0.67 8.85
C ASP A 13 -4.94 0.55 7.33
N ILE A 14 -3.76 0.40 6.76
CA ILE A 14 -3.59 -0.02 5.38
C ILE A 14 -2.81 -1.31 5.44
N ARG A 15 -3.29 -2.36 4.77
CA ARG A 15 -2.60 -3.64 4.74
C ARG A 15 -2.03 -3.90 3.37
N LEU A 16 -0.79 -4.32 3.34
CA LEU A 16 -0.10 -4.75 2.12
C LEU A 16 0.03 -6.25 2.17
N THR A 17 -0.45 -6.93 1.13
CA THR A 17 -0.38 -8.38 1.05
C THR A 17 0.25 -8.81 -0.26
N ILE A 18 0.75 -10.03 -0.28
CA ILE A 18 1.41 -10.60 -1.46
C ILE A 18 0.58 -11.78 -1.94
N ASP A 19 0.28 -11.82 -3.24
CA ASP A 19 -0.43 -12.95 -3.83
C ASP A 19 0.39 -14.23 -3.70
N PRO A 20 -0.25 -15.35 -3.33
CA PRO A 20 0.47 -16.62 -3.18
C PRO A 20 1.16 -17.11 -4.44
N GLY A 21 0.63 -16.75 -5.61
CA GLY A 21 1.19 -17.19 -6.88
C GLY A 21 2.27 -16.29 -7.47
N VAL A 22 2.74 -15.31 -6.71
CA VAL A 22 3.71 -14.35 -7.24
C VAL A 22 5.09 -14.99 -7.42
N ASP A 23 5.84 -14.48 -8.40
CA ASP A 23 7.25 -14.82 -8.56
C ASP A 23 8.03 -14.05 -7.49
N THR A 24 8.45 -14.76 -6.45
CA THR A 24 9.10 -14.13 -5.30
C THR A 24 10.46 -13.52 -5.63
N GLU A 25 11.19 -14.11 -6.56
CA GLU A 25 12.48 -13.56 -6.97
C GLU A 25 12.31 -12.22 -7.69
N LYS A 26 11.31 -12.16 -8.56
CA LYS A 26 11.00 -10.93 -9.27
C LYS A 26 10.51 -9.86 -8.31
N LEU A 27 9.64 -10.24 -7.37
CA LEU A 27 9.15 -9.31 -6.37
C LEU A 27 10.29 -8.76 -5.52
N LEU A 28 11.19 -9.63 -5.08
CA LEU A 28 12.34 -9.19 -4.29
C LEU A 28 13.21 -8.22 -5.08
N ALA A 29 13.46 -8.50 -6.35
CA ALA A 29 14.24 -7.61 -7.19
C ALA A 29 13.58 -6.23 -7.31
N GLU A 30 12.27 -6.20 -7.48
CA GLU A 30 11.52 -4.95 -7.56
C GLU A 30 11.59 -4.16 -6.25
N LEU A 31 11.48 -4.85 -5.11
CA LEU A 31 11.59 -4.21 -3.81
C LEU A 31 12.98 -3.65 -3.54
N LEU A 32 14.01 -4.38 -3.96
CA LEU A 32 15.38 -3.93 -3.79
C LEU A 32 15.68 -2.72 -4.67
N ARG A 33 15.06 -2.65 -5.85
CA ARG A 33 15.28 -1.54 -6.78
C ARG A 33 14.48 -0.31 -6.40
N ASP A 34 13.18 -0.46 -6.16
CA ASP A 34 12.26 0.65 -6.00
C ASP A 34 11.68 0.81 -4.60
N GLY A 35 11.59 -0.29 -3.85
CA GLY A 35 10.97 -0.27 -2.54
C GLY A 35 9.47 -0.01 -2.58
N ILE A 36 8.94 0.41 -1.45
CA ILE A 36 7.55 0.83 -1.30
C ILE A 36 7.57 2.26 -0.78
N THR A 37 6.86 3.14 -1.45
CA THR A 37 6.78 4.54 -1.05
C THR A 37 5.41 4.81 -0.45
N ILE A 38 5.39 5.40 0.74
CA ILE A 38 4.16 5.83 1.40
C ILE A 38 4.21 7.34 1.52
N HIS A 39 3.23 8.00 0.93
CA HIS A 39 3.16 9.45 0.90
C HIS A 39 1.96 9.93 1.68
N PHE A 40 2.17 10.86 2.60
CA PHE A 40 1.10 11.48 3.35
C PHE A 40 0.74 12.81 2.70
N GLY A 41 -0.49 12.93 2.26
CA GLY A 41 -0.98 14.15 1.65
C GLY A 41 -1.53 15.13 2.69
N GLU A 42 -2.48 15.95 2.26
CA GLU A 42 -3.05 16.95 3.13
C GLU A 42 -3.96 16.35 4.20
N PHE A 43 -3.94 16.95 5.36
CA PHE A 43 -4.94 16.67 6.39
C PHE A 43 -6.22 17.41 6.05
N ASP A 44 -7.34 16.71 6.17
CA ASP A 44 -8.66 17.28 5.97
C ASP A 44 -9.53 16.87 7.17
N GLY A 45 -9.62 17.78 8.15
CA GLY A 45 -10.37 17.47 9.36
C GLY A 45 -9.71 16.34 10.14
N ARG A 46 -10.37 15.17 10.16
CA ARG A 46 -9.91 14.01 10.93
C ARG A 46 -9.21 12.96 10.09
N GLN A 47 -8.96 13.24 8.83
CA GLN A 47 -8.36 12.26 7.96
C GLN A 47 -7.20 12.83 7.19
N VAL A 48 -6.34 11.95 6.72
CA VAL A 48 -5.20 12.29 5.89
C VAL A 48 -5.22 11.40 4.65
N ALA A 49 -4.89 11.98 3.51
CA ALA A 49 -4.76 11.21 2.29
C ALA A 49 -3.42 10.45 2.34
N VAL A 50 -3.48 9.14 2.21
CA VAL A 50 -2.28 8.29 2.21
C VAL A 50 -2.18 7.63 0.85
N SER A 51 -1.06 7.85 0.18
CA SER A 51 -0.79 7.23 -1.12
C SER A 51 0.29 6.18 -0.96
N VAL A 52 0.04 4.98 -1.49
CA VAL A 52 0.99 3.88 -1.44
C VAL A 52 1.38 3.51 -2.87
N GLU A 53 2.68 3.47 -3.12
CA GLU A 53 3.22 3.05 -4.39
C GLU A 53 4.09 1.81 -4.16
N ALA A 54 3.72 0.70 -4.78
CA ALA A 54 4.34 -0.59 -4.56
C ALA A 54 4.38 -1.41 -5.85
N PRO A 55 5.18 -2.49 -5.91
CA PRO A 55 5.12 -3.41 -7.05
C PRO A 55 3.72 -3.96 -7.24
N LYS A 56 3.34 -4.26 -8.48
CA LYS A 56 2.00 -4.76 -8.82
C LYS A 56 1.63 -6.05 -8.10
N SER A 57 2.63 -6.84 -7.72
CA SER A 57 2.40 -8.10 -7.01
C SER A 57 1.94 -7.89 -5.58
N ILE A 58 2.05 -6.67 -5.08
CA ILE A 58 1.60 -6.34 -3.73
C ILE A 58 0.21 -5.71 -3.83
N LYS A 59 -0.72 -6.27 -3.09
CA LYS A 59 -2.07 -5.72 -2.98
C LYS A 59 -2.13 -4.73 -1.84
N ILE A 60 -2.74 -3.59 -2.10
CA ILE A 60 -2.91 -2.53 -1.11
C ILE A 60 -4.39 -2.52 -0.74
N MET A 61 -4.70 -2.72 0.52
CA MET A 61 -6.08 -2.90 0.97
C MET A 61 -6.37 -2.06 2.19
N ARG A 62 -7.62 -1.64 2.30
CA ARG A 62 -8.13 -1.08 3.55
C ARG A 62 -8.31 -2.22 4.52
N ALA A 63 -7.75 -2.11 5.72
CA ALA A 63 -7.80 -3.21 6.66
C ALA A 63 -9.23 -3.58 7.06
N GLU A 64 -10.13 -2.63 7.14
CA GLU A 64 -11.52 -2.90 7.49
C GLU A 64 -12.26 -3.77 6.47
N LEU A 65 -11.73 -3.90 5.26
CA LEU A 65 -12.32 -4.78 4.24
C LEU A 65 -11.86 -6.22 4.34
N LEU A 66 -11.00 -6.53 5.30
CA LEU A 66 -10.41 -7.85 5.47
C LEU A 66 -11.13 -8.69 6.54
N GLN A 67 -12.18 -8.17 7.09
CA GLN A 67 -12.96 -8.85 8.13
C GLN A 67 -13.95 -9.84 7.54
#